data_7c67ca5d7489874e7404f4de68c1a58d
#
_entry.id   7c67ca5d7489874e7404f4de68c1a58d
#
_cell.length_a   1.000
_cell.length_b   1.000
_cell.length_c   1.000
_cell.angle_alpha   90.00
_cell.angle_beta   90.00
_cell.angle_gamma   90.00
#
_symmetry.space_group_name_H-M   'P 1'
#
loop_
_entity.id
_entity.type
_entity.pdbx_description
1 polymer ?
#
loop_
_entity_poly.entity_id
_entity_poly.type
_entity_poly.pdbx_seq_one_letter_code
_entity_poly.pdbx_strand_id
1 'polypeptide(L)'
;MEMSIEGLESLMAKLRRLGGSVDAAIDKGIGKGVQKIKRDAKVNCPYDTGRLKGSISTEHLEPKAWAVGTNVEYAMFVEFGTGQHGAPGVPHTMQPWRYKDAKGNWHITNGAPPKPYLYSALLGNREYVFKSCKVELARAIRSAMA
;
A
#
# COMPACT_ATOMS: atom_id res chain seq x y z
N MET A 1 25.46 32.40 39.17
CA MET A 1 24.96 33.30 38.10
C MET A 1 24.00 32.52 37.25
N GLU A 2 22.72 32.80 37.35
CA GLU A 2 21.73 32.21 36.48
C GLU A 2 21.67 33.05 35.18
N MET A 3 21.90 32.37 34.05
CA MET A 3 21.63 32.96 32.74
C MET A 3 20.31 32.39 32.22
N SER A 4 19.33 33.23 32.10
CA SER A 4 18.08 32.91 31.40
C SER A 4 18.16 33.43 29.97
N ILE A 5 17.82 32.59 29.00
CA ILE A 5 17.69 32.98 27.60
C ILE A 5 16.19 33.24 27.37
N GLU A 6 15.83 34.49 27.05
CA GLU A 6 14.45 34.83 26.75
C GLU A 6 13.92 34.00 25.57
N GLY A 7 12.74 33.45 25.71
CA GLY A 7 12.11 32.62 24.69
C GLY A 7 12.52 31.16 24.67
N LEU A 8 13.48 30.73 25.50
CA LEU A 8 13.96 29.33 25.53
C LEU A 8 12.84 28.35 25.90
N GLU A 9 12.03 28.70 26.93
CA GLU A 9 10.92 27.83 27.35
C GLU A 9 9.87 27.71 26.24
N SER A 10 9.58 28.81 25.54
CA SER A 10 8.66 28.84 24.40
C SER A 10 9.19 27.94 23.25
N LEU A 11 10.46 28.04 22.93
CA LEU A 11 11.11 27.19 21.92
C LEU A 11 11.06 25.73 22.30
N MET A 12 11.39 25.40 23.55
CA MET A 12 11.34 24.01 24.05
C MET A 12 9.92 23.45 23.99
N ALA A 13 8.91 24.24 24.33
CA ALA A 13 7.50 23.83 24.22
C ALA A 13 7.11 23.54 22.74
N LYS A 14 7.58 24.39 21.81
CA LYS A 14 7.34 24.17 20.37
C LYS A 14 8.04 22.90 19.87
N LEU A 15 9.26 22.64 20.29
CA LEU A 15 10.00 21.44 19.94
C LEU A 15 9.35 20.17 20.51
N ARG A 16 8.83 20.22 21.73
CA ARG A 16 8.08 19.09 22.33
C ARG A 16 6.78 18.82 21.55
N ARG A 17 6.05 19.86 21.17
CA ARG A 17 4.84 19.71 20.31
C ARG A 17 5.19 19.11 18.97
N LEU A 18 6.30 19.54 18.35
CA LEU A 18 6.77 18.99 17.10
C LEU A 18 7.11 17.49 17.27
N GLY A 19 7.85 17.11 18.31
CA GLY A 19 8.19 15.72 18.60
C GLY A 19 6.95 14.83 18.75
N GLY A 20 5.89 15.33 19.41
CA GLY A 20 4.64 14.60 19.54
C GLY A 20 3.82 14.51 18.25
N SER A 21 4.03 15.43 17.29
CA SER A 21 3.28 15.48 16.04
C SER A 21 4.01 14.88 14.82
N VAL A 22 5.30 14.59 14.92
CA VAL A 22 6.08 14.02 13.81
C VAL A 22 5.54 12.67 13.39
N ASP A 23 5.37 11.76 14.34
CA ASP A 23 4.86 10.42 14.06
C ASP A 23 3.43 10.45 13.48
N ALA A 24 2.58 11.31 14.03
CA ALA A 24 1.21 11.50 13.51
C ALA A 24 1.22 12.07 12.08
N ALA A 25 2.13 12.99 11.77
CA ALA A 25 2.27 13.56 10.45
C ALA A 25 2.74 12.51 9.42
N ILE A 26 3.73 11.71 9.79
CA ILE A 26 4.23 10.62 8.95
C ILE A 26 3.13 9.59 8.71
N ASP A 27 2.42 9.17 9.74
CA ASP A 27 1.31 8.24 9.63
C ASP A 27 0.22 8.75 8.68
N LYS A 28 -0.15 10.00 8.79
CA LYS A 28 -1.11 10.64 7.89
C LYS A 28 -0.62 10.66 6.44
N GLY A 29 0.67 10.95 6.23
CA GLY A 29 1.29 10.93 4.91
C GLY A 29 1.29 9.55 4.28
N ILE A 30 1.64 8.53 5.06
CA ILE A 30 1.58 7.13 4.63
C ILE A 30 0.13 6.75 4.27
N GLY A 31 -0.84 7.09 5.12
CA GLY A 31 -2.25 6.81 4.89
C GLY A 31 -2.76 7.40 3.57
N LYS A 32 -2.39 8.63 3.23
CA LYS A 32 -2.72 9.26 1.94
C LYS A 32 -2.09 8.50 0.77
N GLY A 33 -0.83 8.09 0.92
CA GLY A 33 -0.12 7.31 -0.10
C GLY A 33 -0.77 5.94 -0.30
N VAL A 34 -1.16 5.27 0.76
CA VAL A 34 -1.82 3.97 0.72
C VAL A 34 -3.19 4.04 0.03
N GLN A 35 -3.95 5.12 0.23
CA GLN A 35 -5.20 5.32 -0.50
C GLN A 35 -4.97 5.47 -2.01
N LYS A 36 -3.88 6.12 -2.42
CA LYS A 36 -3.51 6.19 -3.83
C LYS A 36 -3.08 4.83 -4.37
N ILE A 37 -2.30 4.06 -3.63
CA ILE A 37 -1.91 2.69 -4.00
C ILE A 37 -3.16 1.83 -4.21
N LYS A 38 -4.11 1.88 -3.29
CA LYS A 38 -5.39 1.18 -3.42
C LYS A 38 -6.10 1.55 -4.73
N ARG A 39 -6.19 2.84 -5.03
CA ARG A 39 -6.85 3.34 -6.23
C ARG A 39 -6.16 2.85 -7.50
N ASP A 40 -4.84 2.93 -7.56
CA ASP A 40 -4.06 2.50 -8.70
C ASP A 40 -4.08 0.96 -8.85
N ALA A 41 -4.05 0.22 -7.75
CA ALA A 41 -4.24 -1.22 -7.77
C ALA A 41 -5.59 -1.62 -8.37
N LYS A 42 -6.65 -0.89 -8.04
CA LYS A 42 -7.97 -1.11 -8.64
C LYS A 42 -7.98 -0.81 -10.14
N VAL A 43 -7.29 0.22 -10.58
CA VAL A 43 -7.16 0.56 -12.01
C VAL A 43 -6.39 -0.52 -12.77
N ASN A 44 -5.30 -1.03 -12.18
CA ASN A 44 -4.43 -2.05 -12.77
C ASN A 44 -5.04 -3.45 -12.72
N CYS A 45 -6.00 -3.68 -11.83
CA CYS A 45 -6.59 -4.99 -11.59
C CYS A 45 -7.36 -5.49 -12.81
N PRO A 46 -7.10 -6.72 -13.28
CA PRO A 46 -7.92 -7.31 -14.33
C PRO A 46 -9.38 -7.39 -13.91
N TYR A 47 -10.27 -6.99 -14.82
CA TYR A 47 -11.69 -7.01 -14.58
C TYR A 47 -12.33 -8.25 -15.25
N ASP A 48 -12.94 -9.08 -14.44
CA ASP A 48 -13.84 -10.15 -14.90
C ASP A 48 -15.23 -9.91 -14.31
N THR A 49 -15.45 -10.28 -13.06
CA THR A 49 -16.72 -10.03 -12.35
C THR A 49 -16.68 -8.76 -11.52
N GLY A 50 -15.52 -8.14 -11.36
CA GLY A 50 -15.31 -7.01 -10.44
C GLY A 50 -15.10 -7.42 -8.98
N ARG A 51 -15.18 -8.70 -8.65
CA ARG A 51 -15.02 -9.20 -7.27
C ARG A 51 -13.66 -8.89 -6.71
N LEU A 52 -12.57 -9.19 -7.44
CA LEU A 52 -11.21 -8.91 -7.02
C LEU A 52 -10.97 -7.40 -6.88
N LYS A 53 -11.31 -6.65 -7.91
CA LYS A 53 -11.17 -5.19 -7.90
C LYS A 53 -11.93 -4.55 -6.74
N GLY A 54 -13.16 -4.98 -6.49
CA GLY A 54 -14.01 -4.47 -5.41
C GLY A 54 -13.50 -4.82 -4.01
N SER A 55 -12.76 -5.92 -3.89
CA SER A 55 -12.25 -6.42 -2.60
C SER A 55 -10.98 -5.72 -2.11
N ILE A 56 -10.29 -4.97 -2.97
CA ILE A 56 -9.05 -4.29 -2.59
C ILE A 56 -9.38 -3.22 -1.55
N SER A 57 -8.76 -3.36 -0.38
CA SER A 57 -9.01 -2.49 0.77
C SER A 57 -7.72 -2.10 1.47
N THR A 58 -7.82 -1.14 2.36
CA THR A 58 -6.70 -0.67 3.18
C THR A 58 -7.01 -0.89 4.65
N GLU A 59 -5.98 -1.13 5.44
CA GLU A 59 -6.08 -1.28 6.87
C GLU A 59 -4.96 -0.50 7.56
N HIS A 60 -5.32 0.23 8.61
CA HIS A 60 -4.36 0.88 9.49
C HIS A 60 -4.00 -0.11 10.60
N LEU A 61 -2.79 -0.66 10.55
CA LEU A 61 -2.36 -1.71 11.48
C LEU A 61 -1.90 -1.15 12.81
N GLU A 62 -1.05 -0.15 12.75
CA GLU A 62 -0.46 0.54 13.90
C GLU A 62 0.10 1.89 13.42
N PRO A 63 0.53 2.79 14.31
CA PRO A 63 1.14 4.05 13.89
C PRO A 63 2.29 3.84 12.89
N LYS A 64 2.21 4.51 11.75
CA LYS A 64 3.15 4.43 10.62
C LYS A 64 3.16 3.08 9.88
N ALA A 65 2.20 2.22 10.13
CA ALA A 65 2.08 0.93 9.45
C ALA A 65 0.67 0.75 8.87
N TRP A 66 0.61 0.62 7.57
CA TRP A 66 -0.62 0.43 6.80
C TRP A 66 -0.48 -0.78 5.90
N ALA A 67 -1.59 -1.43 5.62
CA ALA A 67 -1.68 -2.50 4.64
C ALA A 67 -2.67 -2.16 3.54
N VAL A 68 -2.39 -2.63 2.34
CA VAL A 68 -3.33 -2.67 1.22
C VAL A 68 -3.37 -4.08 0.68
N GLY A 69 -4.55 -4.61 0.44
CA GLY A 69 -4.67 -6.00 0.02
C GLY A 69 -6.10 -6.42 -0.23
N THR A 70 -6.27 -7.71 -0.34
CA THR A 70 -7.55 -8.37 -0.62
C THR A 70 -7.64 -9.69 0.12
N ASN A 71 -8.86 -10.10 0.45
CA ASN A 71 -9.16 -11.43 1.03
C ASN A 71 -9.70 -12.42 0.00
N VAL A 72 -9.68 -12.07 -1.28
CA VAL A 72 -10.13 -12.98 -2.34
C VAL A 72 -9.12 -14.09 -2.56
N GLU A 73 -9.57 -15.31 -2.51
CA GLU A 73 -8.74 -16.51 -2.52
C GLU A 73 -7.90 -16.70 -3.78
N TYR A 74 -8.35 -16.21 -4.94
CA TYR A 74 -7.61 -16.31 -6.20
C TYR A 74 -6.68 -15.13 -6.49
N ALA A 75 -6.61 -14.15 -5.61
CA ALA A 75 -5.84 -12.93 -5.81
C ALA A 75 -4.35 -13.18 -6.06
N MET A 76 -3.75 -14.12 -5.33
CA MET A 76 -2.35 -14.52 -5.50
C MET A 76 -2.07 -15.07 -6.89
N PHE A 77 -3.01 -15.83 -7.46
CA PHE A 77 -2.85 -16.40 -8.79
C PHE A 77 -2.88 -15.34 -9.88
N VAL A 78 -3.64 -14.27 -9.68
CA VAL A 78 -3.64 -13.12 -10.60
C VAL A 78 -2.33 -12.36 -10.50
N GLU A 79 -1.89 -12.05 -9.29
CA GLU A 79 -0.67 -11.27 -9.03
C GLU A 79 0.58 -11.96 -9.57
N PHE A 80 0.75 -13.24 -9.24
CA PHE A 80 1.98 -13.99 -9.52
C PHE A 80 1.90 -14.94 -10.71
N GLY A 81 0.74 -15.09 -11.31
CA GLY A 81 0.51 -16.05 -12.37
C GLY A 81 0.42 -17.48 -11.87
N THR A 82 0.21 -18.42 -12.78
CA THR A 82 0.00 -19.83 -12.47
C THR A 82 0.68 -20.74 -13.48
N GLY A 83 0.91 -21.99 -13.10
CA GLY A 83 1.46 -23.02 -13.97
C GLY A 83 2.83 -22.67 -14.51
N GLN A 84 3.10 -23.02 -15.74
CA GLN A 84 4.38 -22.75 -16.43
C GLN A 84 4.69 -21.25 -16.54
N HIS A 85 3.68 -20.41 -16.42
CA HIS A 85 3.78 -18.95 -16.52
C HIS A 85 3.90 -18.25 -15.17
N GLY A 86 3.92 -19.00 -14.06
CA GLY A 86 4.05 -18.44 -12.72
C GLY A 86 5.35 -17.66 -12.52
N ALA A 87 5.30 -16.64 -11.68
CA ALA A 87 6.45 -15.79 -11.38
C ALA A 87 7.58 -16.60 -10.73
N PRO A 88 8.85 -16.31 -11.04
CA PRO A 88 10.00 -16.97 -10.40
C PRO A 88 9.97 -16.79 -8.88
N GLY A 89 10.30 -17.87 -8.16
CA GLY A 89 10.35 -17.86 -6.69
C GLY A 89 9.01 -18.05 -5.99
N VAL A 90 7.92 -18.16 -6.73
CA VAL A 90 6.60 -18.46 -6.18
C VAL A 90 6.25 -19.92 -6.49
N PRO A 91 5.81 -20.71 -5.51
CA PRO A 91 5.40 -22.09 -5.76
C PRO A 91 4.30 -22.18 -6.81
N HIS A 92 4.52 -22.97 -7.86
CA HIS A 92 3.54 -23.21 -8.92
C HIS A 92 3.79 -24.58 -9.57
N THR A 93 2.77 -25.15 -10.20
CA THR A 93 2.90 -26.42 -10.91
C THR A 93 3.44 -26.20 -12.33
N MET A 94 4.28 -27.09 -12.80
CA MET A 94 4.75 -27.13 -14.19
C MET A 94 3.92 -28.07 -15.08
N GLN A 95 3.03 -28.85 -14.47
CA GLN A 95 2.17 -29.78 -15.18
C GLN A 95 0.88 -29.11 -15.61
N PRO A 96 0.39 -29.37 -16.83
CA PRO A 96 -0.96 -28.95 -17.24
C PRO A 96 -2.02 -29.58 -16.33
N TRP A 97 -3.11 -28.85 -16.12
CA TRP A 97 -4.23 -29.37 -15.33
C TRP A 97 -5.57 -29.07 -16.01
N ARG A 98 -6.59 -29.79 -15.58
CA ARG A 98 -7.96 -29.58 -16.02
C ARG A 98 -8.72 -28.75 -15.00
N TYR A 99 -9.55 -27.86 -15.49
CA TYR A 99 -10.49 -27.13 -14.64
C TYR A 99 -11.84 -27.02 -15.35
N LYS A 100 -12.86 -26.75 -14.57
CA LYS A 100 -14.24 -26.54 -15.06
C LYS A 100 -14.58 -25.06 -14.93
N ASP A 101 -15.06 -24.47 -16.02
CA ASP A 101 -15.50 -23.08 -16.01
C ASP A 101 -16.85 -22.91 -15.31
N ALA A 102 -17.30 -21.66 -15.15
CA ALA A 102 -18.56 -21.34 -14.51
C ALA A 102 -19.79 -21.87 -15.29
N LYS A 103 -19.62 -22.18 -16.58
CA LYS A 103 -20.66 -22.75 -17.44
C LYS A 103 -20.67 -24.28 -17.43
N GLY A 104 -19.72 -24.88 -16.72
CA GLY A 104 -19.61 -26.32 -16.61
C GLY A 104 -18.75 -27.00 -17.67
N ASN A 105 -18.05 -26.26 -18.51
CA ASN A 105 -17.18 -26.80 -19.55
C ASN A 105 -15.78 -27.12 -18.99
N TRP A 106 -15.21 -28.22 -19.44
CA TRP A 106 -13.85 -28.64 -19.06
C TRP A 106 -12.81 -28.01 -19.97
N HIS A 107 -11.75 -27.51 -19.36
CA HIS A 107 -10.59 -26.94 -20.05
C HIS A 107 -9.29 -27.54 -19.53
N ILE A 108 -8.27 -27.55 -20.38
CA ILE A 108 -6.90 -27.88 -20.00
C ILE A 108 -6.10 -26.60 -20.09
N THR A 109 -5.27 -26.33 -19.08
CA THR A 109 -4.45 -25.13 -19.02
C THR A 109 -3.02 -25.44 -18.60
N ASN A 110 -2.08 -24.63 -19.10
CA ASN A 110 -0.69 -24.58 -18.62
C ASN A 110 -0.47 -23.43 -17.63
N GLY A 111 -1.52 -22.72 -17.28
CA GLY A 111 -1.48 -21.55 -16.40
C GLY A 111 -1.67 -20.23 -17.12
N ALA A 112 -1.51 -19.16 -16.38
CA ALA A 112 -1.64 -17.79 -16.86
C ALA A 112 -0.45 -16.94 -16.43
N PRO A 113 -0.01 -15.96 -17.26
CA PRO A 113 1.08 -15.07 -16.88
C PRO A 113 0.68 -14.17 -15.71
N PRO A 114 1.66 -13.66 -14.94
CA PRO A 114 1.41 -12.71 -13.86
C PRO A 114 0.76 -11.43 -14.38
N LYS A 115 -0.17 -10.89 -13.60
CA LYS A 115 -0.74 -9.56 -13.79
C LYS A 115 -0.61 -8.81 -12.47
N PRO A 116 0.58 -8.26 -12.16
CA PRO A 116 0.91 -7.70 -10.85
C PRO A 116 0.25 -6.34 -10.61
N TYR A 117 -1.05 -6.34 -10.37
CA TYR A 117 -1.85 -5.14 -10.16
C TYR A 117 -1.53 -4.44 -8.84
N LEU A 118 -1.25 -5.20 -7.77
CA LEU A 118 -0.99 -4.66 -6.44
C LEU A 118 0.47 -4.22 -6.31
N TYR A 119 1.40 -5.08 -6.67
CA TYR A 119 2.84 -4.80 -6.55
C TYR A 119 3.27 -3.65 -7.46
N SER A 120 2.75 -3.58 -8.69
CA SER A 120 3.04 -2.46 -9.58
C SER A 120 2.46 -1.14 -9.07
N ALA A 121 1.30 -1.15 -8.43
CA ALA A 121 0.74 0.03 -7.78
C ALA A 121 1.60 0.47 -6.59
N LEU A 122 2.10 -0.46 -5.80
CA LEU A 122 3.00 -0.17 -4.68
C LEU A 122 4.29 0.48 -5.17
N LEU A 123 4.98 -0.14 -6.13
CA LEU A 123 6.24 0.37 -6.67
C LEU A 123 6.07 1.72 -7.37
N GLY A 124 5.00 1.88 -8.14
CA GLY A 124 4.71 3.11 -8.87
C GLY A 124 4.37 4.31 -7.98
N ASN A 125 4.02 4.08 -6.72
CA ASN A 125 3.61 5.13 -5.79
C ASN A 125 4.60 5.39 -4.64
N ARG A 126 5.80 4.82 -4.68
CA ARG A 126 6.80 5.02 -3.62
C ARG A 126 7.15 6.50 -3.43
N GLU A 127 7.38 7.22 -4.52
CA GLU A 127 7.67 8.66 -4.46
C GLU A 127 6.47 9.48 -3.98
N TYR A 128 5.26 9.10 -4.38
CA TYR A 128 4.05 9.76 -3.92
C TYR A 128 3.86 9.63 -2.41
N VAL A 129 4.09 8.45 -1.85
CA VAL A 129 4.04 8.22 -0.40
C VAL A 129 5.07 9.10 0.31
N PHE A 130 6.29 9.14 -0.20
CA PHE A 130 7.36 9.96 0.36
C PHE A 130 7.03 11.45 0.33
N LYS A 131 6.52 11.95 -0.80
CA LYS A 131 6.07 13.34 -0.93
C LYS A 131 4.91 13.67 0.01
N SER A 132 3.96 12.75 0.17
CA SER A 132 2.83 12.93 1.11
C SER A 132 3.33 13.06 2.54
N CYS A 133 4.31 12.25 2.94
CA CYS A 133 4.94 12.37 4.26
C CYS A 133 5.65 13.71 4.43
N LYS A 134 6.38 14.18 3.42
CA LYS A 134 7.04 15.50 3.46
C LYS A 134 6.04 16.63 3.61
N VAL A 135 4.93 16.60 2.88
CA VAL A 135 3.88 17.63 2.96
C VAL A 135 3.26 17.68 4.35
N GLU A 136 2.91 16.53 4.90
CA GLU A 136 2.31 16.47 6.24
C GLU A 136 3.31 16.87 7.33
N LEU A 137 4.57 16.46 7.20
CA LEU A 137 5.62 16.88 8.11
C LEU A 137 5.86 18.38 8.07
N ALA A 138 5.88 18.98 6.89
CA ALA A 138 6.02 20.43 6.73
C ALA A 138 4.85 21.19 7.36
N ARG A 139 3.62 20.67 7.26
CA ARG A 139 2.45 21.24 7.95
C ARG A 139 2.60 21.15 9.47
N ALA A 140 3.06 20.01 9.99
CA ALA A 140 3.29 19.84 11.42
C ALA A 140 4.35 20.81 11.96
N ILE A 141 5.44 21.00 11.22
CA ILE A 141 6.50 21.94 11.57
C ILE A 141 5.94 23.37 11.60
N ARG A 142 5.25 23.79 10.57
CA ARG A 142 4.63 25.15 10.52
C ARG A 142 3.65 25.36 11.67
N SER A 143 2.81 24.38 11.97
CA SER A 143 1.86 24.45 13.07
C SER A 143 2.54 24.54 14.43
N ALA A 144 3.62 23.79 14.65
CA ALA A 144 4.37 23.81 15.91
C ALA A 144 5.16 25.11 16.11
N MET A 145 5.60 25.75 15.02
CA MET A 145 6.41 26.96 15.05
C MET A 145 5.59 28.25 14.97
N ALA A 146 4.30 28.13 14.77
CA ALA A 146 3.38 29.26 14.74
C ALA A 146 3.22 29.96 16.11
#